data_0726a767755e1fa7b7e34777076766ea
#
_entry.id   0726a767755e1fa7b7e34777076766ea
#
_cell.length_a   1.000
_cell.length_b   1.000
_cell.length_c   1.000
_cell.angle_alpha   90.00
_cell.angle_beta   90.00
_cell.angle_gamma   90.00
#
_symmetry.space_group_name_H-M   'P 1'
#
loop_
_entity.id
_entity.type
_entity.pdbx_description
1 polymer ?
#
loop_
_entity_poly.entity_id
_entity_poly.type
_entity_poly.pdbx_seq_one_letter_code
_entity_poly.pdbx_strand_id
1 'polypeptide(L)'
;MRTELYIDPITELRCIQSVAEALTKAGYNASNSVVVTVSTDYSSIAGQIIRHELTHEGEIADGFGVDVPYPDQEWDTRFVNEACSMFLLHKNAIGVKNVILVEAGVIRGSNYKSLINLMRTSLEMDNPIITTSLYENKHSAFKCDHIAEYYDDETQDLTFWWEKENNHWK
;
A
#
# COMPACT_ATOMS: atom_id res chain seq x y z
N MET A 1 -27.02 -3.92 -11.18
CA MET A 1 -26.99 -3.30 -9.83
C MET A 1 -25.76 -3.86 -9.14
N ARG A 2 -24.83 -3.02 -8.74
CA ARG A 2 -23.66 -3.45 -7.96
C ARG A 2 -24.08 -3.72 -6.53
N THR A 3 -23.46 -4.70 -5.89
CA THR A 3 -23.63 -4.98 -4.46
C THR A 3 -22.51 -4.31 -3.68
N GLU A 4 -22.81 -3.76 -2.52
CA GLU A 4 -21.78 -3.21 -1.64
C GLU A 4 -20.96 -4.37 -1.02
N LEU A 5 -19.64 -4.34 -1.21
CA LEU A 5 -18.70 -5.15 -0.46
C LEU A 5 -18.16 -4.31 0.69
N TYR A 6 -18.85 -4.39 1.83
CA TYR A 6 -18.46 -3.64 3.03
C TYR A 6 -17.38 -4.39 3.81
N ILE A 7 -16.29 -3.71 4.07
CA ILE A 7 -15.16 -4.22 4.83
C ILE A 7 -15.20 -3.63 6.24
N ASP A 8 -15.60 -4.47 7.20
CA ASP A 8 -15.58 -4.14 8.61
C ASP A 8 -14.15 -4.19 9.20
N PRO A 9 -13.90 -3.60 10.40
CA PRO A 9 -12.55 -3.54 10.99
C PRO A 9 -11.93 -4.92 11.24
N ILE A 10 -12.73 -5.94 11.55
CA ILE A 10 -12.23 -7.30 11.83
C ILE A 10 -11.80 -7.98 10.53
N THR A 11 -12.60 -7.82 9.48
CA THR A 11 -12.28 -8.34 8.15
C THR A 11 -11.02 -7.68 7.60
N GLU A 12 -10.90 -6.36 7.74
CA GLU A 12 -9.70 -5.64 7.35
C GLU A 12 -8.45 -6.14 8.09
N LEU A 13 -8.53 -6.30 9.42
CA LEU A 13 -7.41 -6.81 10.22
C LEU A 13 -6.97 -8.21 9.76
N ARG A 14 -7.91 -9.10 9.43
CA ARG A 14 -7.58 -10.43 8.88
C ARG A 14 -6.86 -10.33 7.53
N CYS A 15 -7.27 -9.42 6.66
CA CYS A 15 -6.58 -9.18 5.39
C CYS A 15 -5.16 -8.66 5.61
N ILE A 16 -4.97 -7.71 6.54
CA ILE A 16 -3.64 -7.20 6.90
C ILE A 16 -2.74 -8.32 7.41
N GLN A 17 -3.24 -9.16 8.33
CA GLN A 17 -2.50 -10.30 8.86
C GLN A 17 -2.13 -11.31 7.76
N SER A 18 -3.05 -11.61 6.84
CA SER A 18 -2.79 -12.50 5.70
C SER A 18 -1.65 -11.99 4.82
N VAL A 19 -1.63 -10.69 4.50
CA VAL A 19 -0.54 -10.07 3.72
C VAL A 19 0.77 -10.13 4.51
N ALA A 20 0.76 -9.78 5.80
CA ALA A 20 1.96 -9.81 6.64
C ALA A 20 2.55 -11.22 6.76
N GLU A 21 1.71 -12.24 6.94
CA GLU A 21 2.15 -13.64 6.94
C GLU A 21 2.77 -14.06 5.60
N ALA A 22 2.17 -13.64 4.48
CA ALA A 22 2.71 -13.94 3.15
C ALA A 22 4.09 -13.31 2.95
N LEU A 23 4.27 -12.06 3.38
CA LEU A 23 5.56 -11.36 3.34
C LEU A 23 6.61 -12.05 4.23
N THR A 24 6.24 -12.40 5.46
CA THR A 24 7.14 -13.12 6.39
C THR A 24 7.57 -14.48 5.82
N LYS A 25 6.61 -15.24 5.26
CA LYS A 25 6.91 -16.54 4.59
C LYS A 25 7.82 -16.37 3.36
N ALA A 26 7.74 -15.23 2.67
CA ALA A 26 8.64 -14.89 1.57
C ALA A 26 10.03 -14.42 2.04
N GLY A 27 10.26 -14.28 3.36
CA GLY A 27 11.55 -13.93 3.95
C GLY A 27 11.77 -12.43 4.18
N TYR A 28 10.73 -11.60 4.02
CA TYR A 28 10.80 -10.17 4.34
C TYR A 28 10.73 -9.94 5.85
N ASN A 29 11.57 -9.01 6.35
CA ASN A 29 11.63 -8.65 7.76
C ASN A 29 12.30 -7.27 7.95
N ALA A 30 12.42 -6.80 9.19
CA ALA A 30 12.96 -5.47 9.51
C ALA A 30 14.41 -5.25 9.04
N SER A 31 15.23 -6.30 8.97
CA SER A 31 16.63 -6.16 8.55
C SER A 31 16.78 -5.94 7.05
N ASN A 32 15.84 -6.43 6.24
CA ASN A 32 15.94 -6.43 4.78
C ASN A 32 14.82 -5.67 4.06
N SER A 33 13.90 -5.05 4.78
CA SER A 33 12.74 -4.41 4.17
C SER A 33 12.40 -3.06 4.80
N VAL A 34 11.81 -2.17 4.02
CA VAL A 34 11.15 -0.94 4.44
C VAL A 34 9.73 -0.93 3.91
N VAL A 35 8.77 -0.54 4.73
CA VAL A 35 7.35 -0.52 4.36
C VAL A 35 6.95 0.91 3.98
N VAL A 36 6.44 1.09 2.78
CA VAL A 36 5.94 2.37 2.27
C VAL A 36 4.43 2.26 2.07
N THR A 37 3.70 3.02 2.85
CA THR A 37 2.25 3.07 2.73
C THR A 37 1.87 4.01 1.59
N VAL A 38 1.17 3.48 0.61
CA VAL A 38 0.66 4.23 -0.55
C VAL A 38 -0.76 4.63 -0.24
N SER A 39 -0.98 5.89 0.11
CA SER A 39 -2.30 6.26 0.59
C SER A 39 -2.63 7.73 0.54
N THR A 40 -3.92 7.93 0.45
CA THR A 40 -4.65 9.00 1.08
C THR A 40 -5.17 8.50 2.43
N ASP A 41 -4.61 8.91 3.54
CA ASP A 41 -5.08 8.83 4.94
C ASP A 41 -5.23 7.46 5.64
N TYR A 42 -5.69 6.37 5.01
CA TYR A 42 -6.13 5.16 5.73
C TYR A 42 -5.29 3.89 5.54
N SER A 43 -4.52 3.76 4.49
CA SER A 43 -3.55 2.65 4.36
C SER A 43 -2.43 2.74 5.41
N SER A 44 -2.36 3.86 6.16
CA SER A 44 -1.42 4.04 7.26
C SER A 44 -1.56 2.97 8.34
N ILE A 45 -2.78 2.54 8.67
CA ILE A 45 -3.04 1.48 9.66
C ILE A 45 -2.50 0.14 9.17
N ALA A 46 -2.81 -0.23 7.92
CA ALA A 46 -2.31 -1.46 7.32
C ALA A 46 -0.77 -1.49 7.28
N GLY A 47 -0.15 -0.41 6.84
CA GLY A 47 1.30 -0.28 6.83
C GLY A 47 1.93 -0.38 8.20
N GLN A 48 1.35 0.24 9.24
CA GLN A 48 1.85 0.15 10.62
C GLN A 48 1.78 -1.27 11.16
N ILE A 49 0.67 -1.98 10.96
CA ILE A 49 0.53 -3.36 11.42
C ILE A 49 1.53 -4.27 10.68
N ILE A 50 1.64 -4.16 9.35
CA ILE A 50 2.60 -4.94 8.56
C ILE A 50 4.04 -4.69 9.05
N ARG A 51 4.44 -3.43 9.34
CA ARG A 51 5.75 -3.11 9.90
C ARG A 51 6.01 -3.86 11.21
N HIS A 52 5.02 -3.90 12.11
CA HIS A 52 5.13 -4.62 13.39
C HIS A 52 5.26 -6.14 13.19
N GLU A 53 4.53 -6.71 12.24
CA GLU A 53 4.61 -8.14 11.93
C GLU A 53 5.95 -8.54 11.28
N LEU A 54 6.60 -7.60 10.55
CA LEU A 54 7.92 -7.80 9.97
C LEU A 54 9.07 -7.55 10.97
N THR A 55 8.86 -7.84 12.24
CA THR A 55 9.87 -7.70 13.30
C THR A 55 11.04 -8.67 13.12
N HIS A 56 12.27 -8.23 13.40
CA HIS A 56 13.46 -9.05 13.38
C HIS A 56 14.37 -8.65 14.55
N GLU A 57 14.79 -9.62 15.38
CA GLU A 57 15.64 -9.39 16.57
C GLU A 57 15.13 -8.29 17.51
N GLY A 58 13.81 -8.12 17.60
CA GLY A 58 13.17 -7.10 18.44
C GLY A 58 13.04 -5.72 17.77
N GLU A 59 13.56 -5.54 16.57
CA GLU A 59 13.40 -4.32 15.78
C GLU A 59 12.19 -4.42 14.84
N ILE A 60 11.43 -3.33 14.75
CA ILE A 60 10.29 -3.18 13.84
C ILE A 60 10.80 -2.66 12.49
N ALA A 61 10.25 -3.13 11.38
CA ALA A 61 10.64 -2.64 10.07
C ALA A 61 10.45 -1.11 9.94
N ASP A 62 11.42 -0.43 9.34
CA ASP A 62 11.30 0.98 8.98
C ASP A 62 10.09 1.20 8.07
N GLY A 63 9.53 2.41 8.07
CA GLY A 63 8.47 2.74 7.14
C GLY A 63 7.99 4.18 7.21
N PHE A 64 7.33 4.60 6.14
CA PHE A 64 6.75 5.95 5.98
C PHE A 64 5.55 5.89 5.04
N GLY A 65 4.77 6.97 5.01
CA GLY A 65 3.66 7.16 4.09
C GLY A 65 4.03 8.04 2.90
N VAL A 66 3.41 7.80 1.77
CA VAL A 66 3.47 8.64 0.57
C VAL A 66 2.05 8.93 0.13
N ASP A 67 1.68 10.20 0.11
CA ASP A 67 0.39 10.62 -0.39
C ASP A 67 0.32 10.48 -1.91
N VAL A 68 -0.80 9.97 -2.37
CA VAL A 68 -1.09 9.75 -3.79
C VAL A 68 -2.45 10.35 -4.14
N PRO A 69 -2.68 10.74 -5.39
CA PRO A 69 -3.99 11.23 -5.80
C PRO A 69 -5.07 10.14 -5.69
N TYR A 70 -6.32 10.56 -5.49
CA TYR A 70 -7.46 9.65 -5.61
C TYR A 70 -7.52 9.01 -7.01
N PRO A 71 -8.15 7.85 -7.18
CA PRO A 71 -8.14 7.10 -8.45
C PRO A 71 -8.65 7.86 -9.68
N ASP A 72 -9.45 8.91 -9.47
CA ASP A 72 -10.03 9.80 -10.49
C ASP A 72 -9.21 11.09 -10.71
N GLN A 73 -8.14 11.28 -9.95
CA GLN A 73 -7.25 12.43 -10.04
C GLN A 73 -5.95 12.08 -10.76
N GLU A 74 -5.36 13.06 -11.43
CA GLU A 74 -4.05 12.91 -12.06
C GLU A 74 -2.90 13.18 -11.07
N TRP A 75 -1.78 12.53 -11.31
CA TRP A 75 -0.51 12.87 -10.67
C TRP A 75 -0.03 14.23 -11.13
N ASP A 76 -0.22 15.24 -10.31
CA ASP A 76 0.30 16.58 -10.54
C ASP A 76 1.70 16.78 -9.92
N THR A 77 2.29 17.95 -10.17
CA THR A 77 3.62 18.30 -9.65
C THR A 77 3.69 18.25 -8.11
N ARG A 78 2.58 18.49 -7.40
CA ARG A 78 2.55 18.46 -5.93
C ARG A 78 2.77 17.04 -5.44
N PHE A 79 1.99 16.06 -5.91
CA PHE A 79 2.13 14.65 -5.51
C PHE A 79 3.52 14.11 -5.88
N VAL A 80 4.03 14.44 -7.07
CA VAL A 80 5.38 14.04 -7.50
C VAL A 80 6.44 14.60 -6.56
N ASN A 81 6.40 15.90 -6.23
CA ASN A 81 7.37 16.53 -5.34
C ASN A 81 7.30 16.00 -3.91
N GLU A 82 6.11 15.75 -3.41
CA GLU A 82 5.89 15.20 -2.08
C GLU A 82 6.42 13.77 -1.98
N ALA A 83 6.09 12.91 -2.93
CA ALA A 83 6.61 11.55 -3.00
C ALA A 83 8.15 11.54 -3.09
N CYS A 84 8.74 12.36 -3.98
CA CYS A 84 10.19 12.51 -4.07
C CYS A 84 10.81 12.94 -2.74
N SER A 85 10.20 13.92 -2.07
CA SER A 85 10.68 14.43 -0.78
C SER A 85 10.67 13.34 0.30
N MET A 86 9.61 12.55 0.37
CA MET A 86 9.48 11.45 1.33
C MET A 86 10.54 10.36 1.08
N PHE A 87 10.73 9.93 -0.16
CA PHE A 87 11.77 8.95 -0.48
C PHE A 87 13.19 9.47 -0.18
N LEU A 88 13.47 10.73 -0.49
CA LEU A 88 14.77 11.35 -0.20
C LEU A 88 15.00 11.50 1.32
N LEU A 89 13.97 11.88 2.08
CA LEU A 89 14.04 11.98 3.53
C LEU A 89 14.39 10.64 4.18
N HIS A 90 13.82 9.55 3.65
CA HIS A 90 14.02 8.19 4.16
C HIS A 90 15.10 7.39 3.42
N LYS A 91 15.91 8.04 2.59
CA LYS A 91 16.94 7.39 1.77
C LYS A 91 17.88 6.47 2.58
N ASN A 92 18.30 6.90 3.77
CA ASN A 92 19.19 6.11 4.63
C ASN A 92 18.50 4.86 5.21
N ALA A 93 17.22 4.96 5.57
CA ALA A 93 16.44 3.82 6.06
C ALA A 93 16.17 2.81 4.94
N ILE A 94 15.95 3.31 3.71
CA ILE A 94 15.76 2.46 2.53
C ILE A 94 17.08 1.73 2.20
N GLY A 95 18.19 2.46 2.05
CA GLY A 95 19.50 1.88 1.73
C GLY A 95 19.43 0.89 0.57
N VAL A 96 19.80 -0.35 0.83
CA VAL A 96 19.74 -1.48 -0.12
C VAL A 96 18.57 -2.44 0.16
N LYS A 97 17.67 -2.07 1.06
CA LYS A 97 16.53 -2.90 1.47
C LYS A 97 15.48 -3.04 0.35
N ASN A 98 14.65 -4.06 0.47
CA ASN A 98 13.42 -4.19 -0.33
C ASN A 98 12.42 -3.08 0.06
N VAL A 99 11.76 -2.51 -0.92
CA VAL A 99 10.70 -1.53 -0.70
C VAL A 99 9.35 -2.21 -0.86
N ILE A 100 8.62 -2.37 0.23
CA ILE A 100 7.29 -2.97 0.24
C ILE A 100 6.26 -1.86 0.17
N LEU A 101 5.56 -1.75 -0.94
CA LEU A 101 4.46 -0.79 -1.13
C LEU A 101 3.15 -1.43 -0.65
N VAL A 102 2.43 -0.72 0.22
CA VAL A 102 1.16 -1.19 0.82
C VAL A 102 0.03 -0.25 0.45
N GLU A 103 -1.01 -0.76 -0.20
CA GLU A 103 -2.25 -0.06 -0.51
C GLU A 103 -3.46 -0.90 -0.07
N ALA A 104 -4.50 -0.27 0.50
CA ALA A 104 -5.66 -1.01 1.00
C ALA A 104 -6.51 -1.59 -0.14
N GLY A 105 -6.71 -0.84 -1.23
CA GLY A 105 -7.51 -1.29 -2.36
C GLY A 105 -6.93 -0.89 -3.71
N VAL A 106 -6.59 -1.86 -4.53
CA VAL A 106 -6.07 -1.63 -5.88
C VAL A 106 -7.15 -1.86 -6.93
N ILE A 107 -7.64 -0.77 -7.53
CA ILE A 107 -8.66 -0.82 -8.59
C ILE A 107 -7.99 -1.03 -9.95
N ARG A 108 -7.08 -0.13 -10.34
CA ARG A 108 -6.39 -0.13 -11.64
C ARG A 108 -4.87 -0.18 -11.52
N GLY A 109 -4.35 0.00 -10.32
CA GLY A 109 -2.92 0.05 -10.01
C GLY A 109 -2.20 1.27 -10.58
N SER A 110 -2.90 2.37 -10.87
CA SER A 110 -2.30 3.60 -11.40
C SER A 110 -1.28 4.20 -10.42
N ASN A 111 -1.61 4.22 -9.13
CA ASN A 111 -0.72 4.74 -8.09
C ASN A 111 0.58 3.95 -8.01
N TYR A 112 0.51 2.63 -8.01
CA TYR A 112 1.70 1.78 -8.04
C TYR A 112 2.56 2.00 -9.28
N LYS A 113 1.94 2.06 -10.46
CA LYS A 113 2.68 2.32 -11.70
C LYS A 113 3.39 3.68 -11.65
N SER A 114 2.72 4.72 -11.15
CA SER A 114 3.30 6.06 -11.05
C SER A 114 4.43 6.11 -10.03
N LEU A 115 4.26 5.52 -8.83
CA LEU A 115 5.31 5.46 -7.81
C LEU A 115 6.52 4.66 -8.26
N ILE A 116 6.31 3.47 -8.84
CA ILE A 116 7.39 2.63 -9.34
C ILE A 116 8.17 3.37 -10.44
N ASN A 117 7.45 4.02 -11.37
CA ASN A 117 8.10 4.84 -12.39
C ASN A 117 8.91 6.00 -11.77
N LEU A 118 8.35 6.72 -10.80
CA LEU A 118 9.04 7.79 -10.06
C LEU A 118 10.32 7.27 -9.40
N MET A 119 10.24 6.16 -8.69
CA MET A 119 11.40 5.53 -8.03
C MET A 119 12.50 5.18 -9.03
N ARG A 120 12.13 4.61 -10.19
CA ARG A 120 13.08 4.17 -11.22
C ARG A 120 13.68 5.32 -12.02
N THR A 121 12.86 6.30 -12.41
CA THR A 121 13.27 7.35 -13.38
C THR A 121 13.75 8.64 -12.71
N SER A 122 13.07 9.09 -11.64
CA SER A 122 13.38 10.38 -11.01
C SER A 122 14.32 10.24 -9.81
N LEU A 123 14.23 9.12 -9.09
CA LEU A 123 15.05 8.85 -7.90
C LEU A 123 16.20 7.88 -8.18
N GLU A 124 16.24 7.29 -9.37
CA GLU A 124 17.28 6.32 -9.79
C GLU A 124 17.49 5.19 -8.78
N MET A 125 16.39 4.72 -8.17
CA MET A 125 16.42 3.67 -7.15
C MET A 125 16.34 2.29 -7.81
N ASP A 126 17.33 1.43 -7.53
CA ASP A 126 17.39 0.05 -8.02
C ASP A 126 16.87 -0.99 -7.02
N ASN A 127 16.36 -0.54 -5.86
CA ASN A 127 15.82 -1.41 -4.83
C ASN A 127 14.76 -2.37 -5.39
N PRO A 128 14.72 -3.64 -4.95
CA PRO A 128 13.57 -4.51 -5.23
C PRO A 128 12.30 -3.87 -4.68
N ILE A 129 11.25 -3.85 -5.51
CA ILE A 129 9.94 -3.29 -5.14
C ILE A 129 8.95 -4.44 -5.07
N ILE A 130 8.27 -4.56 -3.95
CA ILE A 130 7.23 -5.54 -3.67
C ILE A 130 5.92 -4.79 -3.49
N THR A 131 4.90 -5.18 -4.22
CA THR A 131 3.59 -4.55 -4.16
C THR A 131 2.60 -5.42 -3.41
N THR A 132 1.85 -4.82 -2.48
CA THR A 132 0.87 -5.55 -1.69
C THR A 132 -0.47 -4.82 -1.65
N SER A 133 -1.56 -5.56 -1.59
CA SER A 133 -2.89 -4.98 -1.42
C SER A 133 -3.75 -5.84 -0.50
N LEU A 134 -4.64 -5.22 0.27
CA LEU A 134 -5.65 -5.97 1.01
C LEU A 134 -6.72 -6.47 0.03
N TYR A 135 -7.14 -5.62 -0.91
CA TYR A 135 -8.12 -5.95 -1.93
C TYR A 135 -7.61 -5.56 -3.32
N GLU A 136 -7.64 -6.50 -4.25
CA GLU A 136 -7.30 -6.24 -5.64
C GLU A 136 -8.50 -6.51 -6.56
N ASN A 137 -8.79 -5.58 -7.45
CA ASN A 137 -9.78 -5.80 -8.48
C ASN A 137 -9.34 -6.91 -9.44
N LYS A 138 -10.20 -7.91 -9.65
CA LYS A 138 -9.96 -9.03 -10.57
C LYS A 138 -9.62 -8.59 -12.00
N HIS A 139 -10.19 -7.46 -12.42
CA HIS A 139 -10.00 -6.90 -13.76
C HIS A 139 -8.85 -5.90 -13.86
N SER A 140 -8.13 -5.64 -12.76
CA SER A 140 -6.96 -4.77 -12.78
C SER A 140 -5.88 -5.33 -13.72
N ALA A 141 -5.37 -4.47 -14.61
CA ALA A 141 -4.22 -4.79 -15.46
C ALA A 141 -2.88 -4.80 -14.67
N PHE A 142 -2.88 -4.23 -13.49
CA PHE A 142 -1.78 -4.31 -12.54
C PHE A 142 -2.05 -5.44 -11.56
N LYS A 143 -1.05 -6.27 -11.31
CA LYS A 143 -1.15 -7.35 -10.33
C LYS A 143 -0.11 -7.14 -9.24
N CYS A 144 -0.58 -7.14 -7.99
CA CYS A 144 0.30 -7.07 -6.83
C CYS A 144 1.00 -8.41 -6.60
N ASP A 145 2.17 -8.37 -5.97
CA ASP A 145 2.94 -9.57 -5.62
C ASP A 145 2.26 -10.35 -4.48
N HIS A 146 1.66 -9.65 -3.53
CA HIS A 146 0.91 -10.24 -2.43
C HIS A 146 -0.42 -9.53 -2.24
N ILE A 147 -1.49 -10.29 -2.15
CA ILE A 147 -2.86 -9.81 -1.94
C ILE A 147 -3.56 -10.68 -0.91
N ALA A 148 -4.48 -10.09 -0.14
CA ALA A 148 -5.32 -10.86 0.75
C ALA A 148 -6.55 -11.40 0.01
N GLU A 149 -7.28 -10.52 -0.69
CA GLU A 149 -8.56 -10.85 -1.32
C GLU A 149 -8.72 -10.19 -2.68
N TYR A 150 -9.48 -10.82 -3.56
CA TYR A 150 -9.96 -10.24 -4.81
C TYR A 150 -11.39 -9.73 -4.68
N TYR A 151 -11.70 -8.63 -5.34
CA TYR A 151 -13.07 -8.20 -5.57
C TYR A 151 -13.31 -7.95 -7.07
N ASP A 152 -14.56 -7.78 -7.43
CA ASP A 152 -15.01 -7.60 -8.80
C ASP A 152 -15.72 -6.24 -8.93
N ASP A 153 -15.05 -5.24 -9.49
CA ASP A 153 -15.57 -3.88 -9.62
C ASP A 153 -16.73 -3.73 -10.65
N GLU A 154 -17.00 -4.76 -11.43
CA GLU A 154 -18.18 -4.77 -12.31
C GLU A 154 -19.46 -5.08 -11.51
N THR A 155 -19.35 -5.87 -10.46
CA THR A 155 -20.47 -6.36 -9.65
C THR A 155 -20.50 -5.86 -8.22
N GLN A 156 -19.40 -5.31 -7.70
CA GLN A 156 -19.22 -4.90 -6.32
C GLN A 156 -18.66 -3.47 -6.22
N ASP A 157 -19.19 -2.71 -5.26
CA ASP A 157 -18.62 -1.45 -4.83
C ASP A 157 -17.89 -1.69 -3.51
N LEU A 158 -16.55 -1.60 -3.52
CA LEU A 158 -15.72 -1.77 -2.33
C LEU A 158 -15.85 -0.57 -1.41
N THR A 159 -16.24 -0.80 -0.17
CA THR A 159 -16.43 0.26 0.83
C THR A 159 -15.80 -0.18 2.14
N PHE A 160 -14.83 0.56 2.63
CA PHE A 160 -14.23 0.32 3.93
C PHE A 160 -15.03 1.01 5.05
N TRP A 161 -14.94 0.49 6.26
CA TRP A 161 -15.67 1.00 7.44
C TRP A 161 -15.39 2.49 7.72
N TRP A 162 -14.15 2.96 7.54
CA TRP A 162 -13.79 4.37 7.76
C TRP A 162 -14.40 5.33 6.73
N GLU A 163 -14.75 4.88 5.53
CA GLU A 163 -15.41 5.70 4.52
C GLU A 163 -16.83 6.05 4.96
N LYS A 164 -17.50 5.15 5.67
CA LYS A 164 -18.84 5.41 6.23
C LYS A 164 -18.81 6.36 7.41
N GLU A 165 -17.83 6.25 8.28
CA GLU A 165 -17.70 7.14 9.44
C GLU A 165 -17.43 8.59 9.02
N ASN A 166 -16.64 8.81 7.98
CA ASN A 166 -16.37 10.16 7.46
C ASN A 166 -17.57 10.86 6.81
N ASN A 167 -18.59 10.13 6.40
CA ASN A 167 -19.83 10.73 5.86
C ASN A 167 -20.74 11.34 6.94
N HIS A 168 -20.47 11.12 8.22
CA HIS A 168 -21.22 11.75 9.33
C HIS A 168 -20.75 13.17 9.70
N TRP A 169 -19.66 13.66 9.08
CA TRP A 169 -19.08 14.98 9.34
C TRP A 169 -19.31 16.00 8.20
N LYS A 170 -20.21 15.70 7.25
CA LYS A 170 -20.60 16.62 6.16
C LYS A 170 -21.92 17.29 6.45
#